data_2fc8c2ad52695c531a485d19caea9249
#
_entry.id   2fc8c2ad52695c531a485d19caea9249
#
_cell.length_a   1.000
_cell.length_b   1.000
_cell.length_c   1.000
_cell.angle_alpha   90.00
_cell.angle_beta   90.00
_cell.angle_gamma   90.00
#
_symmetry.space_group_name_H-M   'P 1'
#
loop_
_entity.id
_entity.type
_entity.pdbx_description
1 polymer ?
#
loop_
_entity_poly.entity_id
_entity_poly.type
_entity_poly.pdbx_seq_one_letter_code
_entity_poly.pdbx_strand_id
1 'polypeptide(L)'
;MATKIINLANLNGSNGFRMDGTREEAQAGRSVSNAGDVNGDGYADVIVSSDASYIVFGKAAGFDATLNLSSIDGSNGFRLDGPTGDLSGRPVSNAGDINGDGFNDLVIGSNKNGSFVVFGKASGFDAVLDLSGLDGNNGFFLDGAATDDTIGRSVSNAGDINGDGFDDVIVSALDSAYPPVGSSYVVFGKSDGFGATLDLSSLDGSNGFHLDGAAAYGTYSISVSSAGDVNNDGFDDVIMGARGAPNSGFSGSSYVVFGKASGFDATLDLSSLDGNDGFRLDSDRSSESVSSAGDVNGDGFDDVIIGINDGSFVVFGKESG
;
A
#
# COMPACT_ATOMS: atom_id res chain seq x y z
N MET A 1 5.21 -32.84 21.34
CA MET A 1 5.41 -31.46 21.90
C MET A 1 4.06 -30.81 21.97
N ALA A 2 3.69 -30.17 23.08
CA ALA A 2 2.44 -29.42 23.14
C ALA A 2 2.56 -28.16 22.26
N THR A 3 1.60 -27.92 21.41
CA THR A 3 1.52 -26.70 20.59
C THR A 3 1.44 -25.48 21.50
N LYS A 4 2.41 -24.55 21.42
CA LYS A 4 2.34 -23.30 22.16
C LYS A 4 1.27 -22.41 21.50
N ILE A 5 0.11 -22.30 22.11
CA ILE A 5 -0.98 -21.45 21.65
C ILE A 5 -0.89 -20.13 22.42
N ILE A 6 -0.86 -19.01 21.70
CA ILE A 6 -1.03 -17.68 22.26
C ILE A 6 -2.51 -17.32 22.13
N ASN A 7 -3.18 -17.18 23.27
CA ASN A 7 -4.57 -16.71 23.29
C ASN A 7 -4.56 -15.17 23.34
N LEU A 8 -5.10 -14.53 22.31
CA LEU A 8 -5.16 -13.07 22.21
C LEU A 8 -5.94 -12.42 23.35
N ALA A 9 -6.87 -13.15 24.01
CA ALA A 9 -7.53 -12.67 25.22
C ALA A 9 -6.61 -12.53 26.45
N ASN A 10 -5.41 -13.10 26.39
CA ASN A 10 -4.42 -13.05 27.47
C ASN A 10 -3.28 -12.05 27.22
N LEU A 11 -3.46 -11.13 26.28
CA LEU A 11 -2.54 -10.02 26.08
C LEU A 11 -2.60 -9.08 27.30
N ASN A 12 -1.44 -8.63 27.76
CA ASN A 12 -1.31 -7.91 29.03
C ASN A 12 -0.37 -6.69 28.98
N GLY A 13 -0.07 -6.23 27.76
CA GLY A 13 0.83 -5.10 27.52
C GLY A 13 2.31 -5.50 27.36
N SER A 14 2.77 -6.53 28.09
CA SER A 14 4.15 -7.01 27.98
C SER A 14 4.37 -8.06 26.87
N ASN A 15 3.31 -8.75 26.46
CA ASN A 15 3.31 -9.79 25.42
C ASN A 15 2.49 -9.39 24.18
N GLY A 16 2.01 -8.17 24.14
CA GLY A 16 1.14 -7.59 23.13
C GLY A 16 -0.03 -6.84 23.76
N PHE A 17 -0.76 -6.09 22.99
CA PHE A 17 -1.91 -5.30 23.41
C PHE A 17 -3.03 -5.35 22.37
N ARG A 18 -4.23 -4.96 22.78
CA ARG A 18 -5.39 -4.85 21.92
C ARG A 18 -5.72 -3.37 21.70
N MET A 19 -6.03 -3.02 20.46
CA MET A 19 -6.60 -1.71 20.12
C MET A 19 -8.11 -1.82 19.99
N ASP A 20 -8.83 -1.01 20.78
CA ASP A 20 -10.28 -0.94 20.74
C ASP A 20 -10.74 0.28 19.95
N GLY A 21 -11.73 0.09 19.08
CA GLY A 21 -12.36 1.18 18.34
C GLY A 21 -13.02 2.20 19.28
N THR A 22 -13.30 3.38 18.73
CA THR A 22 -13.89 4.51 19.50
C THR A 22 -15.31 4.25 19.97
N ARG A 23 -16.01 3.29 19.37
CA ARG A 23 -17.40 2.90 19.66
C ARG A 23 -17.66 1.45 19.22
N GLU A 24 -18.74 0.87 19.69
CA GLU A 24 -19.27 -0.37 19.12
C GLU A 24 -19.56 -0.16 17.63
N GLU A 25 -19.24 -1.13 16.78
CA GLU A 25 -19.39 -1.08 15.31
C GLU A 25 -18.41 -0.12 14.58
N ALA A 26 -17.38 0.43 15.25
CA ALA A 26 -16.35 1.24 14.60
C ALA A 26 -15.50 0.45 13.58
N GLN A 27 -15.66 -0.88 13.53
CA GLN A 27 -14.94 -1.78 12.61
C GLN A 27 -13.41 -1.63 12.67
N ALA A 28 -12.85 -1.34 13.85
CA ALA A 28 -11.41 -1.23 14.02
C ALA A 28 -10.68 -2.51 13.57
N GLY A 29 -9.61 -2.33 12.80
CA GLY A 29 -8.81 -3.43 12.27
C GLY A 29 -9.30 -4.00 10.94
N ARG A 30 -10.15 -3.30 10.18
CA ARG A 30 -10.53 -3.72 8.82
C ARG A 30 -9.34 -3.64 7.85
N SER A 31 -8.47 -2.67 8.02
CA SER A 31 -7.15 -2.60 7.41
C SER A 31 -6.14 -2.25 8.50
N VAL A 32 -5.01 -2.90 8.49
CA VAL A 32 -3.92 -2.69 9.44
C VAL A 32 -2.60 -2.82 8.71
N SER A 33 -1.63 -2.01 9.09
CA SER A 33 -0.27 -2.09 8.55
C SER A 33 0.76 -1.63 9.60
N ASN A 34 2.01 -1.98 9.36
CA ASN A 34 3.14 -1.24 9.91
C ASN A 34 3.09 0.18 9.31
N ALA A 35 3.31 1.20 10.10
CA ALA A 35 3.40 2.59 9.66
C ALA A 35 4.86 3.05 9.48
N GLY A 36 5.83 2.20 9.86
CA GLY A 36 7.22 2.64 9.98
C GLY A 36 7.43 3.53 11.19
N ASP A 37 8.50 4.29 11.21
CA ASP A 37 8.80 5.29 12.25
C ASP A 37 8.36 6.68 11.74
N VAL A 38 7.08 6.98 11.91
CA VAL A 38 6.44 8.21 11.39
C VAL A 38 6.88 9.45 12.17
N ASN A 39 7.27 9.26 13.45
CA ASN A 39 7.64 10.34 14.36
C ASN A 39 9.15 10.46 14.62
N GLY A 40 9.98 9.54 14.09
CA GLY A 40 11.43 9.55 14.19
C GLY A 40 11.96 9.27 15.59
N ASP A 41 11.20 8.54 16.43
CA ASP A 41 11.60 8.23 17.81
C ASP A 41 12.40 6.92 17.92
N GLY A 42 12.61 6.20 16.80
CA GLY A 42 13.35 4.94 16.70
C GLY A 42 12.49 3.71 16.97
N TYR A 43 11.18 3.85 17.12
CA TYR A 43 10.23 2.74 17.26
C TYR A 43 9.28 2.72 16.08
N ALA A 44 9.02 1.55 15.56
CA ALA A 44 8.02 1.42 14.50
C ALA A 44 6.61 1.67 15.06
N ASP A 45 5.82 2.40 14.29
CA ASP A 45 4.44 2.76 14.57
C ASP A 45 3.47 1.79 13.87
N VAL A 46 2.22 1.82 14.22
CA VAL A 46 1.18 1.04 13.55
C VAL A 46 0.04 1.93 13.09
N ILE A 47 -0.52 1.59 11.94
CA ILE A 47 -1.70 2.23 11.40
C ILE A 47 -2.88 1.24 11.38
N VAL A 48 -4.04 1.71 11.82
CA VAL A 48 -5.27 0.91 11.87
C VAL A 48 -6.44 1.72 11.35
N SER A 49 -7.20 1.15 10.42
CA SER A 49 -8.47 1.73 9.97
C SER A 49 -9.62 1.33 10.88
N SER A 50 -10.55 2.26 11.08
CA SER A 50 -11.74 2.13 11.90
C SER A 50 -12.85 2.98 11.28
N ASP A 51 -13.55 3.80 12.07
CA ASP A 51 -14.40 4.91 11.61
C ASP A 51 -13.60 6.10 11.04
N ALA A 52 -12.30 6.13 11.30
CA ALA A 52 -11.26 6.94 10.70
C ALA A 52 -9.99 6.08 10.60
N SER A 53 -8.87 6.62 10.18
CA SER A 53 -7.57 5.94 10.29
C SER A 53 -6.81 6.50 11.50
N TYR A 54 -6.14 5.63 12.23
CA TYR A 54 -5.42 5.97 13.45
C TYR A 54 -3.99 5.47 13.36
N ILE A 55 -3.05 6.33 13.72
CA ILE A 55 -1.65 6.00 13.93
C ILE A 55 -1.42 5.90 15.43
N VAL A 56 -0.75 4.84 15.86
CA VAL A 56 -0.35 4.60 17.25
C VAL A 56 1.16 4.53 17.30
N PHE A 57 1.77 5.46 18.00
CA PHE A 57 3.22 5.52 18.12
C PHE A 57 3.77 4.38 18.97
N GLY A 58 4.85 3.76 18.44
CA GLY A 58 5.69 2.84 19.18
C GLY A 58 6.33 3.50 20.38
N LYS A 59 6.82 2.73 21.35
CA LYS A 59 7.52 3.28 22.52
C LYS A 59 8.22 2.25 23.37
N ALA A 60 9.35 2.64 23.97
CA ALA A 60 10.10 1.81 24.92
C ALA A 60 9.34 1.49 26.20
N ALA A 61 8.45 2.37 26.66
CA ALA A 61 7.77 2.24 27.95
C ALA A 61 6.73 1.10 28.00
N GLY A 62 6.50 0.42 26.85
CA GLY A 62 5.47 -0.62 26.73
C GLY A 62 4.05 -0.05 26.65
N PHE A 63 3.10 -0.95 26.60
CA PHE A 63 1.68 -0.64 26.43
C PHE A 63 0.86 -1.25 27.57
N ASP A 64 -0.29 -0.67 27.84
CA ASP A 64 -1.34 -1.35 28.61
C ASP A 64 -1.93 -2.51 27.80
N ALA A 65 -2.60 -3.45 28.45
CA ALA A 65 -3.23 -4.59 27.77
C ALA A 65 -4.24 -4.17 26.70
N THR A 66 -4.81 -2.98 26.84
CA THR A 66 -5.78 -2.41 25.89
C THR A 66 -5.50 -0.92 25.69
N LEU A 67 -5.46 -0.48 24.44
CA LEU A 67 -5.43 0.92 24.01
C LEU A 67 -6.79 1.22 23.37
N ASN A 68 -7.50 2.21 23.88
CA ASN A 68 -8.70 2.72 23.21
C ASN A 68 -8.29 3.82 22.21
N LEU A 69 -8.69 3.69 20.95
CA LEU A 69 -8.35 4.67 19.90
C LEU A 69 -8.91 6.07 20.19
N SER A 70 -9.94 6.19 21.05
CA SER A 70 -10.41 7.51 21.52
C SER A 70 -9.46 8.21 22.48
N SER A 71 -8.40 7.54 22.97
CA SER A 71 -7.37 8.13 23.84
C SER A 71 -6.18 8.70 23.08
N ILE A 72 -6.22 8.67 21.77
CA ILE A 72 -5.18 9.25 20.90
C ILE A 72 -5.26 10.78 21.00
N ASP A 73 -4.12 11.44 21.30
CA ASP A 73 -4.08 12.85 21.68
C ASP A 73 -2.95 13.67 21.04
N GLY A 74 -2.24 13.11 20.06
CA GLY A 74 -1.08 13.71 19.38
C GLY A 74 0.25 13.33 20.01
N SER A 75 0.28 12.95 21.29
CA SER A 75 1.52 12.51 21.98
C SER A 75 1.76 11.00 21.88
N ASN A 76 0.71 10.22 21.68
CA ASN A 76 0.74 8.76 21.58
C ASN A 76 0.29 8.23 20.21
N GLY A 77 0.08 9.14 19.27
CA GLY A 77 -0.44 8.88 17.94
C GLY A 77 -1.38 9.98 17.49
N PHE A 78 -2.00 9.84 16.34
CA PHE A 78 -2.95 10.80 15.80
C PHE A 78 -4.04 10.12 14.97
N ARG A 79 -5.14 10.82 14.77
CA ARG A 79 -6.24 10.40 13.92
C ARG A 79 -6.20 11.16 12.60
N LEU A 80 -6.47 10.47 11.51
CA LEU A 80 -6.65 11.03 10.18
C LEU A 80 -8.14 11.15 9.89
N ASP A 81 -8.61 12.38 9.70
CA ASP A 81 -9.98 12.66 9.27
C ASP A 81 -9.99 13.04 7.79
N GLY A 82 -10.69 12.25 6.98
CA GLY A 82 -10.93 12.57 5.57
C GLY A 82 -12.18 13.44 5.40
N PRO A 83 -12.35 14.03 4.20
CA PRO A 83 -13.57 14.76 3.87
C PRO A 83 -14.80 13.86 4.11
N THR A 84 -15.67 14.26 5.04
CA THR A 84 -16.99 13.65 5.33
C THR A 84 -17.09 12.12 5.25
N GLY A 85 -16.42 11.41 6.19
CA GLY A 85 -16.64 9.98 6.40
C GLY A 85 -16.00 9.04 5.37
N ASP A 86 -15.11 9.54 4.52
CA ASP A 86 -14.52 8.78 3.41
C ASP A 86 -13.49 7.73 3.81
N LEU A 87 -12.91 7.82 5.02
CA LEU A 87 -11.80 6.94 5.45
C LEU A 87 -12.25 5.73 6.28
N SER A 88 -13.52 5.57 6.57
CA SER A 88 -13.98 4.45 7.39
C SER A 88 -13.66 3.10 6.75
N GLY A 89 -12.81 2.31 7.42
CA GLY A 89 -12.41 0.98 6.99
C GLY A 89 -11.61 0.94 5.69
N ARG A 90 -10.89 2.00 5.34
CA ARG A 90 -10.12 2.11 4.10
C ARG A 90 -8.77 1.41 4.19
N PRO A 91 -8.19 0.98 3.06
CA PRO A 91 -6.82 0.48 3.03
C PRO A 91 -5.85 1.54 3.52
N VAL A 92 -4.89 1.10 4.30
CA VAL A 92 -3.82 1.92 4.86
C VAL A 92 -2.51 1.17 4.76
N SER A 93 -1.43 1.88 4.48
CA SER A 93 -0.09 1.32 4.43
C SER A 93 0.97 2.36 4.81
N ASN A 94 2.16 1.88 5.15
CA ASN A 94 3.38 2.64 5.07
C ASN A 94 3.63 3.04 3.60
N ALA A 95 4.14 4.23 3.36
CA ALA A 95 4.57 4.73 2.06
C ALA A 95 6.10 4.79 1.93
N GLY A 96 6.84 4.39 2.99
CA GLY A 96 8.27 4.63 3.07
C GLY A 96 8.60 6.10 3.28
N ASP A 97 9.80 6.52 2.92
CA ASP A 97 10.25 7.92 2.94
C ASP A 97 10.15 8.50 1.52
N ILE A 98 8.92 8.86 1.11
CA ILE A 98 8.63 9.31 -0.27
C ILE A 98 9.18 10.72 -0.56
N ASN A 99 9.46 11.51 0.49
CA ASN A 99 9.92 12.88 0.36
C ASN A 99 11.41 13.08 0.74
N GLY A 100 12.07 12.04 1.27
CA GLY A 100 13.49 12.02 1.62
C GLY A 100 13.83 12.83 2.88
N ASP A 101 12.87 13.01 3.80
CA ASP A 101 13.08 13.78 5.02
C ASP A 101 13.55 12.92 6.22
N GLY A 102 13.65 11.60 6.04
CA GLY A 102 14.12 10.62 7.01
C GLY A 102 13.04 10.07 7.94
N PHE A 103 11.77 10.39 7.70
CA PHE A 103 10.61 9.84 8.42
C PHE A 103 9.81 8.94 7.47
N ASN A 104 9.19 7.91 8.03
CA ASN A 104 8.27 7.13 7.22
C ASN A 104 6.96 7.90 7.00
N ASP A 105 6.47 7.81 5.78
CA ASP A 105 5.22 8.41 5.32
C ASP A 105 4.10 7.37 5.26
N LEU A 106 2.88 7.82 5.08
CA LEU A 106 1.69 6.98 5.07
C LEU A 106 0.92 7.14 3.77
N VAL A 107 0.34 6.07 3.26
CA VAL A 107 -0.61 6.10 2.17
C VAL A 107 -1.97 5.56 2.61
N ILE A 108 -3.03 6.29 2.32
CA ILE A 108 -4.40 6.01 2.74
C ILE A 108 -5.33 6.03 1.54
N GLY A 109 -6.01 4.92 1.29
CA GLY A 109 -7.06 4.86 0.29
C GLY A 109 -8.30 5.64 0.71
N SER A 110 -9.11 6.06 -0.26
CA SER A 110 -10.39 6.70 0.01
C SER A 110 -11.57 6.02 -0.72
N ASN A 111 -12.78 6.48 -0.45
CA ASN A 111 -14.00 6.03 -1.16
C ASN A 111 -14.26 6.80 -2.45
N LYS A 112 -13.51 7.86 -2.69
CA LYS A 112 -13.68 8.77 -3.81
C LYS A 112 -12.48 8.69 -4.74
N ASN A 113 -12.45 9.52 -5.73
CA ASN A 113 -11.53 9.54 -6.86
C ASN A 113 -10.05 9.77 -6.47
N GLY A 114 -9.54 9.21 -5.36
CA GLY A 114 -8.15 9.46 -5.00
C GLY A 114 -7.69 8.74 -3.73
N SER A 115 -6.48 9.02 -3.35
CA SER A 115 -5.80 8.55 -2.13
C SER A 115 -5.05 9.70 -1.49
N PHE A 116 -4.61 9.53 -0.26
CA PHE A 116 -3.85 10.53 0.46
C PHE A 116 -2.47 9.99 0.80
N VAL A 117 -1.45 10.82 0.66
CA VAL A 117 -0.13 10.60 1.23
C VAL A 117 0.06 11.61 2.35
N VAL A 118 0.51 11.15 3.52
CA VAL A 118 0.74 11.99 4.71
C VAL A 118 2.18 11.83 5.13
N PHE A 119 2.89 12.95 5.23
CA PHE A 119 4.31 12.94 5.61
C PHE A 119 4.51 12.79 7.11
N GLY A 120 5.50 11.95 7.46
CA GLY A 120 6.04 11.87 8.79
C GLY A 120 6.74 13.15 9.23
N LYS A 121 7.08 13.27 10.48
CA LYS A 121 7.84 14.40 11.02
C LYS A 121 8.24 14.18 12.47
N ALA A 122 9.35 14.77 12.91
CA ALA A 122 9.93 14.57 14.25
C ALA A 122 9.00 14.94 15.42
N SER A 123 8.01 15.79 15.26
CA SER A 123 7.14 16.25 16.35
C SER A 123 6.01 17.16 15.87
N GLY A 124 5.13 17.53 16.81
CA GLY A 124 4.06 18.50 16.52
C GLY A 124 2.87 17.87 15.80
N PHE A 125 2.57 16.60 16.11
CA PHE A 125 1.32 15.99 15.69
C PHE A 125 0.18 16.51 16.57
N ASP A 126 -0.84 17.06 15.94
CA ASP A 126 -2.13 17.28 16.60
C ASP A 126 -2.86 15.94 16.78
N ALA A 127 -3.78 15.86 17.75
CA ALA A 127 -4.59 14.66 17.94
C ALA A 127 -5.38 14.25 16.70
N VAL A 128 -5.67 15.21 15.83
CA VAL A 128 -6.40 15.03 14.58
C VAL A 128 -5.71 15.79 13.45
N LEU A 129 -5.43 15.11 12.36
CA LEU A 129 -5.00 15.71 11.11
C LEU A 129 -6.14 15.61 10.10
N ASP A 130 -6.63 16.76 9.66
CA ASP A 130 -7.64 16.87 8.60
C ASP A 130 -6.95 16.77 7.23
N LEU A 131 -7.25 15.71 6.49
CA LEU A 131 -6.64 15.47 5.18
C LEU A 131 -7.08 16.48 4.11
N SER A 132 -8.16 17.24 4.35
CA SER A 132 -8.52 18.36 3.47
C SER A 132 -7.55 19.55 3.58
N GLY A 133 -6.70 19.56 4.61
CA GLY A 133 -5.67 20.57 4.86
C GLY A 133 -4.29 20.19 4.34
N LEU A 134 -4.14 19.13 3.55
CA LEU A 134 -2.86 18.79 2.93
C LEU A 134 -2.46 19.86 1.90
N ASP A 135 -1.22 20.33 1.98
CA ASP A 135 -0.75 21.50 1.22
C ASP A 135 0.56 21.25 0.44
N GLY A 136 1.03 20.00 0.42
CA GLY A 136 2.28 19.58 -0.19
C GLY A 136 3.49 19.60 0.77
N ASN A 137 3.37 20.28 1.94
CA ASN A 137 4.41 20.23 2.97
C ASN A 137 4.14 19.17 4.05
N ASN A 138 2.90 18.82 4.26
CA ASN A 138 2.45 17.83 5.24
C ASN A 138 1.88 16.55 4.60
N GLY A 139 1.93 16.48 3.28
CA GLY A 139 1.34 15.42 2.47
C GLY A 139 0.57 15.99 1.28
N PHE A 140 -0.05 15.13 0.50
CA PHE A 140 -0.77 15.51 -0.72
C PHE A 140 -1.91 14.54 -1.04
N PHE A 141 -2.80 14.99 -1.90
CA PHE A 141 -3.88 14.20 -2.46
C PHE A 141 -3.47 13.64 -3.83
N LEU A 142 -3.64 12.35 -4.04
CA LEU A 142 -3.54 11.67 -5.32
C LEU A 142 -4.90 11.71 -5.99
N ASP A 143 -5.07 12.60 -6.95
CA ASP A 143 -6.33 12.79 -7.67
C ASP A 143 -6.43 11.81 -8.84
N GLY A 144 -7.56 11.14 -8.96
CA GLY A 144 -7.80 10.17 -10.01
C GLY A 144 -7.86 10.78 -11.40
N ALA A 145 -7.47 10.01 -12.40
CA ALA A 145 -7.44 10.43 -13.79
C ALA A 145 -8.85 10.71 -14.38
N ALA A 146 -9.92 10.15 -13.80
CA ALA A 146 -11.30 10.36 -14.24
C ALA A 146 -12.25 10.50 -13.05
N THR A 147 -13.33 11.26 -13.24
CA THR A 147 -14.25 11.71 -12.18
C THR A 147 -15.05 10.61 -11.49
N ASP A 148 -15.11 9.42 -12.07
CA ASP A 148 -15.88 8.28 -11.55
C ASP A 148 -15.02 7.08 -11.19
N ASP A 149 -13.67 7.18 -11.29
CA ASP A 149 -12.76 6.12 -10.94
C ASP A 149 -12.72 5.92 -9.43
N THR A 150 -12.62 4.67 -9.00
CA THR A 150 -12.36 4.36 -7.59
C THR A 150 -10.88 4.10 -7.41
N ILE A 151 -10.15 5.06 -6.83
CA ILE A 151 -8.70 4.94 -6.56
C ILE A 151 -8.46 4.64 -5.09
N GLY A 152 -7.44 3.81 -4.81
CA GLY A 152 -7.06 3.47 -3.44
C GLY A 152 -7.86 2.33 -2.83
N ARG A 153 -8.36 1.39 -3.62
CA ARG A 153 -8.92 0.13 -3.10
C ARG A 153 -7.87 -0.76 -2.48
N SER A 154 -6.63 -0.64 -2.93
CA SER A 154 -5.43 -1.18 -2.34
C SER A 154 -4.34 -0.14 -2.50
N VAL A 155 -3.54 0.06 -1.48
CA VAL A 155 -2.42 1.00 -1.45
C VAL A 155 -1.24 0.34 -0.76
N SER A 156 -0.04 0.63 -1.21
CA SER A 156 1.19 0.10 -0.61
C SER A 156 2.38 1.00 -0.91
N ASN A 157 3.44 0.84 -0.12
CA ASN A 157 4.79 1.16 -0.53
C ASN A 157 5.14 0.31 -1.76
N ALA A 158 5.85 0.87 -2.71
CA ALA A 158 6.39 0.20 -3.89
C ALA A 158 7.90 -0.12 -3.75
N GLY A 159 8.54 0.39 -2.67
CA GLY A 159 9.99 0.45 -2.55
C GLY A 159 10.58 1.52 -3.45
N ASP A 160 11.87 1.49 -3.69
CA ASP A 160 12.60 2.36 -4.62
C ASP A 160 12.65 1.70 -6.01
N ILE A 161 11.53 1.78 -6.75
CA ILE A 161 11.38 1.09 -8.04
C ILE A 161 12.22 1.72 -9.16
N ASN A 162 12.62 3.00 -8.96
CA ASN A 162 13.38 3.74 -9.96
C ASN A 162 14.87 3.92 -9.58
N GLY A 163 15.28 3.53 -8.37
CA GLY A 163 16.65 3.58 -7.87
C GLY A 163 17.17 4.99 -7.59
N ASP A 164 16.29 5.94 -7.29
CA ASP A 164 16.66 7.33 -7.03
C ASP A 164 16.92 7.64 -5.55
N GLY A 165 16.69 6.67 -4.67
CA GLY A 165 16.92 6.73 -3.24
C GLY A 165 15.73 7.23 -2.42
N PHE A 166 14.57 7.39 -3.04
CA PHE A 166 13.30 7.70 -2.39
C PHE A 166 12.36 6.50 -2.51
N ASP A 167 11.58 6.24 -1.50
CA ASP A 167 10.52 5.25 -1.60
C ASP A 167 9.40 5.74 -2.53
N ASP A 168 8.77 4.81 -3.26
CA ASP A 168 7.68 5.06 -4.18
C ASP A 168 6.37 4.49 -3.63
N VAL A 169 5.24 4.90 -4.15
CA VAL A 169 3.94 4.35 -3.75
C VAL A 169 3.19 3.76 -4.93
N ILE A 170 2.45 2.67 -4.67
CA ILE A 170 1.54 2.07 -5.63
C ILE A 170 0.10 2.13 -5.11
N VAL A 171 -0.81 2.57 -5.98
CA VAL A 171 -2.25 2.65 -5.69
C VAL A 171 -3.04 1.95 -6.78
N SER A 172 -4.02 1.13 -6.38
CA SER A 172 -4.91 0.49 -7.34
C SER A 172 -6.07 1.41 -7.72
N ALA A 173 -6.52 1.29 -8.95
CA ALA A 173 -7.66 2.00 -9.50
C ALA A 173 -8.65 1.05 -10.17
N LEU A 174 -9.92 1.43 -10.13
CA LEU A 174 -10.97 0.77 -10.88
C LEU A 174 -11.65 1.82 -11.74
N ASP A 175 -11.51 1.67 -13.05
CA ASP A 175 -12.22 2.49 -14.02
C ASP A 175 -13.74 2.25 -13.92
N SER A 176 -14.52 3.31 -13.91
CA SER A 176 -15.98 3.28 -13.94
C SER A 176 -16.56 2.84 -15.30
N ALA A 177 -15.73 2.74 -16.34
CA ALA A 177 -16.15 2.24 -17.64
C ALA A 177 -16.77 0.84 -17.57
N TYR A 178 -17.66 0.51 -18.48
CA TYR A 178 -18.23 -0.82 -18.55
C TYR A 178 -17.79 -1.52 -19.85
N PRO A 179 -17.13 -2.67 -19.80
CA PRO A 179 -16.69 -3.41 -18.59
C PRO A 179 -15.59 -2.67 -17.83
N PRO A 180 -15.59 -2.74 -16.47
CA PRO A 180 -14.58 -2.08 -15.67
C PRO A 180 -13.22 -2.68 -15.97
N VAL A 181 -12.23 -1.83 -16.18
CA VAL A 181 -10.82 -2.20 -16.32
C VAL A 181 -10.10 -1.79 -15.05
N GLY A 182 -9.32 -2.69 -14.46
CA GLY A 182 -8.48 -2.36 -13.33
C GLY A 182 -7.13 -1.88 -13.80
N SER A 183 -6.65 -0.85 -13.18
CA SER A 183 -5.33 -0.30 -13.40
C SER A 183 -4.66 -0.02 -12.06
N SER A 184 -3.40 0.39 -12.09
CA SER A 184 -2.68 0.86 -10.92
C SER A 184 -1.75 1.98 -11.33
N TYR A 185 -1.38 2.81 -10.39
CA TYR A 185 -0.47 3.91 -10.59
C TYR A 185 0.70 3.76 -9.63
N VAL A 186 1.91 3.91 -10.14
CA VAL A 186 3.13 4.07 -9.34
C VAL A 186 3.50 5.54 -9.38
N VAL A 187 3.73 6.13 -8.22
CA VAL A 187 4.14 7.53 -8.05
C VAL A 187 5.51 7.55 -7.43
N PHE A 188 6.46 8.19 -8.10
CA PHE A 188 7.83 8.27 -7.64
C PHE A 188 8.00 9.30 -6.52
N GLY A 189 8.77 8.90 -5.51
CA GLY A 189 9.26 9.77 -4.46
C GLY A 189 10.21 10.83 -4.99
N LYS A 190 10.46 11.88 -4.23
CA LYS A 190 11.40 12.94 -4.62
C LYS A 190 11.61 13.98 -3.53
N SER A 191 12.81 14.57 -3.48
CA SER A 191 13.15 15.66 -2.56
C SER A 191 12.66 17.05 -2.97
N ASP A 192 12.27 17.25 -4.22
CA ASP A 192 11.86 18.58 -4.74
C ASP A 192 10.49 19.05 -4.21
N GLY A 193 9.84 18.21 -3.38
CA GLY A 193 8.53 18.45 -2.80
C GLY A 193 7.37 18.13 -3.72
N PHE A 194 6.19 18.08 -3.15
CA PHE A 194 4.93 17.78 -3.82
C PHE A 194 4.00 19.00 -3.76
N GLY A 195 3.13 19.16 -4.75
CA GLY A 195 1.99 20.07 -4.63
C GLY A 195 0.92 19.50 -3.71
N ALA A 196 -0.05 20.28 -3.29
CA ALA A 196 -1.18 19.81 -2.47
C ALA A 196 -1.98 18.69 -3.14
N THR A 197 -1.94 18.63 -4.47
CA THR A 197 -2.59 17.60 -5.29
C THR A 197 -1.65 17.16 -6.40
N LEU A 198 -1.57 15.87 -6.64
CA LEU A 198 -0.94 15.25 -7.78
C LEU A 198 -2.02 14.57 -8.61
N ASP A 199 -2.21 15.05 -9.84
CA ASP A 199 -3.13 14.45 -10.81
C ASP A 199 -2.44 13.22 -11.44
N LEU A 200 -3.00 12.04 -11.23
CA LEU A 200 -2.46 10.78 -11.75
C LEU A 200 -2.47 10.73 -13.28
N SER A 201 -3.29 11.54 -13.97
CA SER A 201 -3.21 11.68 -15.42
C SER A 201 -1.97 12.44 -15.90
N SER A 202 -1.24 13.10 -15.00
CA SER A 202 0.00 13.84 -15.30
C SER A 202 1.27 12.99 -15.20
N LEU A 203 1.14 11.70 -14.87
CA LEU A 203 2.28 10.78 -14.83
C LEU A 203 2.82 10.57 -16.25
N ASP A 204 4.12 10.74 -16.42
CA ASP A 204 4.77 10.78 -17.74
C ASP A 204 5.99 9.85 -17.87
N GLY A 205 6.20 8.97 -16.86
CA GLY A 205 7.35 8.06 -16.76
C GLY A 205 8.53 8.65 -16.01
N SER A 206 8.58 9.98 -15.81
CA SER A 206 9.62 10.64 -15.01
C SER A 206 9.20 10.92 -13.56
N ASN A 207 7.91 10.95 -13.28
CA ASN A 207 7.31 11.21 -11.97
C ASN A 207 6.44 10.04 -11.48
N GLY A 208 6.45 8.95 -12.21
CA GLY A 208 5.61 7.79 -12.01
C GLY A 208 4.98 7.31 -13.32
N PHE A 209 4.21 6.25 -13.27
CA PHE A 209 3.61 5.65 -14.46
C PHE A 209 2.29 4.94 -14.15
N HIS A 210 1.51 4.73 -15.19
CA HIS A 210 0.26 3.99 -15.17
C HIS A 210 0.50 2.54 -15.61
N LEU A 211 0.02 1.59 -14.82
CA LEU A 211 -0.05 0.17 -15.15
C LEU A 211 -1.43 -0.12 -15.72
N ASP A 212 -1.51 -0.21 -17.04
CA ASP A 212 -2.78 -0.47 -17.74
C ASP A 212 -3.09 -1.96 -17.69
N GLY A 213 -4.20 -2.30 -17.06
CA GLY A 213 -4.70 -3.67 -17.01
C GLY A 213 -5.00 -4.19 -18.41
N ALA A 214 -4.53 -5.40 -18.72
CA ALA A 214 -4.82 -6.04 -19.99
C ALA A 214 -6.33 -6.03 -20.25
N ALA A 215 -6.75 -5.29 -21.28
CA ALA A 215 -8.12 -5.05 -21.66
C ALA A 215 -8.89 -6.33 -21.98
N ALA A 216 -9.40 -7.00 -20.95
CA ALA A 216 -10.29 -8.12 -21.10
C ALA A 216 -11.36 -8.09 -20.01
N TYR A 217 -12.57 -8.18 -20.42
CA TYR A 217 -13.84 -8.24 -19.68
C TYR A 217 -13.69 -8.47 -18.16
N GLY A 218 -13.77 -7.39 -17.37
CA GLY A 218 -13.89 -7.48 -15.92
C GLY A 218 -12.58 -7.72 -15.15
N THR A 219 -11.42 -7.49 -15.77
CA THR A 219 -10.13 -7.50 -15.06
C THR A 219 -10.00 -6.22 -14.24
N TYR A 220 -9.94 -6.31 -12.93
CA TYR A 220 -9.67 -5.17 -12.06
C TYR A 220 -8.62 -5.53 -11.03
N SER A 221 -7.68 -4.61 -10.83
CA SER A 221 -6.70 -4.71 -9.75
C SER A 221 -7.43 -4.64 -8.41
N ILE A 222 -7.22 -5.66 -7.58
CA ILE A 222 -7.83 -5.76 -6.26
C ILE A 222 -6.82 -5.66 -5.14
N SER A 223 -5.55 -5.94 -5.43
CA SER A 223 -4.47 -5.92 -4.47
C SER A 223 -3.18 -5.47 -5.15
N VAL A 224 -2.45 -4.58 -4.51
CA VAL A 224 -1.13 -4.11 -4.95
C VAL A 224 -0.17 -4.15 -3.76
N SER A 225 1.11 -4.40 -4.03
CA SER A 225 2.17 -4.41 -3.02
C SER A 225 3.53 -4.21 -3.68
N SER A 226 4.54 -3.82 -2.89
CA SER A 226 5.93 -4.12 -3.25
C SER A 226 6.09 -5.64 -3.40
N ALA A 227 6.95 -6.06 -4.30
CA ALA A 227 7.39 -7.44 -4.46
C ALA A 227 8.79 -7.67 -3.84
N GLY A 228 9.50 -6.59 -3.47
CA GLY A 228 10.94 -6.61 -3.22
C GLY A 228 11.70 -6.73 -4.53
N ASP A 229 12.97 -7.05 -4.48
CA ASP A 229 13.84 -7.26 -5.65
C ASP A 229 13.80 -8.75 -6.07
N VAL A 230 12.79 -9.11 -6.87
CA VAL A 230 12.55 -10.52 -7.26
C VAL A 230 13.51 -11.02 -8.34
N ASN A 231 14.23 -10.11 -9.02
CA ASN A 231 15.18 -10.44 -10.08
C ASN A 231 16.65 -10.17 -9.67
N ASN A 232 16.86 -9.56 -8.48
CA ASN A 232 18.15 -9.19 -7.89
C ASN A 232 18.99 -8.25 -8.78
N ASP A 233 18.29 -7.26 -9.39
CA ASP A 233 18.93 -6.23 -10.21
C ASP A 233 19.24 -4.94 -9.43
N GLY A 234 18.81 -4.88 -8.16
CA GLY A 234 19.06 -3.78 -7.24
C GLY A 234 17.97 -2.73 -7.22
N PHE A 235 16.83 -2.96 -7.86
CA PHE A 235 15.64 -2.14 -7.82
C PHE A 235 14.50 -2.92 -7.17
N ASP A 236 13.65 -2.25 -6.42
CA ASP A 236 12.44 -2.88 -5.94
C ASP A 236 11.44 -3.09 -7.08
N ASP A 237 10.68 -4.18 -7.00
CA ASP A 237 9.65 -4.55 -7.96
C ASP A 237 8.26 -4.38 -7.34
N VAL A 238 7.23 -4.34 -8.17
CA VAL A 238 5.84 -4.30 -7.70
C VAL A 238 5.05 -5.50 -8.19
N ILE A 239 4.10 -5.92 -7.36
CA ILE A 239 3.15 -6.96 -7.71
C ILE A 239 1.71 -6.45 -7.64
N MET A 240 0.91 -6.81 -8.62
CA MET A 240 -0.52 -6.54 -8.62
C MET A 240 -1.33 -7.80 -8.91
N GLY A 241 -2.39 -8.01 -8.15
CA GLY A 241 -3.38 -9.06 -8.35
C GLY A 241 -4.59 -8.54 -9.12
N ALA A 242 -4.99 -9.25 -10.17
CA ALA A 242 -6.13 -8.92 -10.98
C ALA A 242 -7.18 -10.03 -10.96
N ARG A 243 -8.44 -9.65 -10.79
CA ARG A 243 -9.59 -10.54 -10.84
C ARG A 243 -10.16 -10.58 -12.24
N GLY A 244 -10.38 -11.78 -12.78
CA GLY A 244 -10.94 -11.95 -14.11
C GLY A 244 -9.87 -11.91 -15.21
N ALA A 245 -9.37 -13.05 -15.65
CA ALA A 245 -8.46 -13.13 -16.79
C ALA A 245 -9.20 -13.17 -18.13
N PRO A 246 -8.55 -12.77 -19.23
CA PRO A 246 -9.17 -12.57 -20.53
C PRO A 246 -9.84 -13.79 -21.16
N ASN A 247 -9.61 -14.99 -20.67
CA ASN A 247 -9.96 -16.21 -21.40
C ASN A 247 -10.82 -17.24 -20.66
N SER A 248 -11.22 -17.02 -19.40
CA SER A 248 -12.04 -18.02 -18.68
C SER A 248 -12.73 -17.41 -17.45
N GLY A 249 -13.99 -17.51 -17.38
CA GLY A 249 -15.01 -16.88 -16.51
C GLY A 249 -14.78 -16.74 -15.00
N PHE A 250 -13.66 -17.15 -14.39
CA PHE A 250 -13.32 -16.98 -12.97
C PHE A 250 -11.81 -17.13 -12.69
N SER A 251 -10.95 -17.07 -13.68
CA SER A 251 -9.51 -17.08 -13.50
C SER A 251 -9.00 -15.70 -13.10
N GLY A 252 -7.87 -15.63 -12.41
CA GLY A 252 -7.17 -14.42 -12.08
C GLY A 252 -5.74 -14.48 -12.57
N SER A 253 -5.14 -13.31 -12.76
CA SER A 253 -3.72 -13.18 -13.05
C SER A 253 -3.10 -12.28 -12.00
N SER A 254 -1.82 -12.49 -11.72
CA SER A 254 -0.99 -11.53 -11.02
C SER A 254 0.12 -11.09 -11.96
N TYR A 255 0.57 -9.87 -11.78
CA TYR A 255 1.61 -9.28 -12.62
C TYR A 255 2.70 -8.76 -11.71
N VAL A 256 3.94 -9.13 -12.02
CA VAL A 256 5.14 -8.54 -11.41
C VAL A 256 5.75 -7.61 -12.46
N VAL A 257 6.04 -6.39 -12.07
CA VAL A 257 6.69 -5.37 -12.91
C VAL A 257 8.01 -5.00 -12.27
N PHE A 258 9.08 -5.13 -13.06
CA PHE A 258 10.42 -4.90 -12.59
C PHE A 258 10.75 -3.41 -12.51
N GLY A 259 11.47 -3.05 -11.43
CA GLY A 259 12.11 -1.76 -11.28
C GLY A 259 13.25 -1.56 -12.28
N LYS A 260 13.65 -0.32 -12.46
CA LYS A 260 14.79 0.04 -13.33
C LYS A 260 15.18 1.51 -13.16
N ALA A 261 16.44 1.83 -13.32
CA ALA A 261 16.98 3.19 -13.12
C ALA A 261 16.36 4.28 -14.03
N SER A 262 15.74 3.92 -15.15
CA SER A 262 15.15 4.89 -16.08
C SER A 262 14.39 4.22 -17.23
N GLY A 263 13.68 5.01 -18.01
CA GLY A 263 13.01 4.53 -19.22
C GLY A 263 11.65 3.92 -18.95
N PHE A 264 10.98 4.37 -17.88
CA PHE A 264 9.56 4.11 -17.74
C PHE A 264 8.78 4.95 -18.74
N ASP A 265 7.89 4.31 -19.48
CA ASP A 265 6.88 5.01 -20.26
C ASP A 265 5.77 5.50 -19.36
N ALA A 266 5.04 6.54 -19.75
CA ALA A 266 3.87 7.04 -18.99
C ALA A 266 2.83 5.96 -18.71
N THR A 267 2.75 4.95 -19.58
CA THR A 267 1.84 3.82 -19.45
C THR A 267 2.55 2.53 -19.84
N LEU A 268 2.48 1.53 -18.96
CA LEU A 268 2.92 0.16 -19.23
C LEU A 268 1.68 -0.73 -19.43
N ASP A 269 1.54 -1.30 -20.61
CA ASP A 269 0.51 -2.32 -20.89
C ASP A 269 0.95 -3.67 -20.31
N LEU A 270 0.26 -4.15 -19.30
CA LEU A 270 0.57 -5.42 -18.63
C LEU A 270 0.44 -6.64 -19.55
N SER A 271 -0.26 -6.50 -20.69
CA SER A 271 -0.30 -7.55 -21.71
C SER A 271 0.99 -7.68 -22.52
N SER A 272 1.86 -6.66 -22.46
CA SER A 272 3.12 -6.61 -23.18
C SER A 272 4.31 -7.19 -22.41
N LEU A 273 4.13 -7.57 -21.14
CA LEU A 273 5.21 -8.14 -20.32
C LEU A 273 5.77 -9.41 -20.97
N ASP A 274 7.06 -9.43 -21.21
CA ASP A 274 7.77 -10.47 -21.99
C ASP A 274 8.91 -11.16 -21.21
N GLY A 275 9.08 -10.79 -19.93
CA GLY A 275 10.12 -11.29 -19.03
C GLY A 275 11.28 -10.31 -18.83
N ASN A 276 11.38 -9.22 -19.63
CA ASN A 276 12.40 -8.18 -19.46
C ASN A 276 11.93 -7.05 -18.54
N ASP A 277 10.65 -6.64 -18.67
CA ASP A 277 10.04 -5.59 -17.84
C ASP A 277 9.14 -6.17 -16.72
N GLY A 278 9.10 -7.48 -16.61
CA GLY A 278 8.24 -8.19 -15.66
C GLY A 278 7.59 -9.42 -16.26
N PHE A 279 6.71 -10.07 -15.50
CA PHE A 279 6.05 -11.30 -15.92
C PHE A 279 4.64 -11.44 -15.36
N ARG A 280 3.86 -12.31 -16.00
CA ARG A 280 2.51 -12.65 -15.58
C ARG A 280 2.45 -14.04 -14.94
N LEU A 281 1.67 -14.16 -13.88
CA LEU A 281 1.35 -15.38 -13.17
C LEU A 281 -0.14 -15.69 -13.35
N ASP A 282 -0.46 -16.76 -14.03
CA ASP A 282 -1.85 -17.18 -14.28
C ASP A 282 -2.31 -18.22 -13.26
N SER A 283 -3.53 -18.03 -12.76
CA SER A 283 -4.22 -18.97 -11.89
C SER A 283 -5.60 -19.31 -12.45
N ASP A 284 -6.08 -20.52 -12.21
CA ASP A 284 -7.45 -20.93 -12.49
C ASP A 284 -8.48 -20.32 -11.50
N ARG A 285 -8.03 -19.55 -10.53
CA ARG A 285 -8.80 -18.84 -9.51
C ARG A 285 -8.45 -17.37 -9.47
N SER A 286 -9.38 -16.55 -8.96
CA SER A 286 -9.13 -15.12 -8.74
C SER A 286 -7.96 -14.90 -7.79
N SER A 287 -7.04 -14.02 -8.16
CA SER A 287 -6.06 -13.45 -7.24
C SER A 287 -6.76 -12.45 -6.30
N GLU A 288 -6.77 -12.76 -5.00
CA GLU A 288 -7.49 -11.96 -3.99
C GLU A 288 -6.55 -11.01 -3.24
N SER A 289 -5.31 -11.44 -3.02
CA SER A 289 -4.28 -10.66 -2.34
C SER A 289 -2.90 -11.01 -2.86
N VAL A 290 -2.01 -10.04 -2.89
CA VAL A 290 -0.61 -10.20 -3.26
C VAL A 290 0.28 -9.47 -2.26
N SER A 291 1.50 -9.97 -2.06
CA SER A 291 2.51 -9.32 -1.23
C SER A 291 3.91 -9.85 -1.56
N SER A 292 4.93 -9.10 -1.19
CA SER A 292 6.26 -9.68 -1.00
C SER A 292 6.22 -10.75 0.09
N ALA A 293 6.99 -11.79 -0.06
CA ALA A 293 7.24 -12.82 0.95
C ALA A 293 8.67 -12.73 1.52
N GLY A 294 9.51 -11.80 0.99
CA GLY A 294 10.93 -11.78 1.23
C GLY A 294 11.61 -13.04 0.69
N ASP A 295 12.88 -13.22 0.92
CA ASP A 295 13.64 -14.40 0.49
C ASP A 295 13.30 -15.62 1.37
N VAL A 296 12.26 -16.38 1.00
CA VAL A 296 11.74 -17.52 1.79
C VAL A 296 12.61 -18.75 1.66
N ASN A 297 13.31 -18.87 0.54
CA ASN A 297 14.13 -20.06 0.23
C ASN A 297 15.62 -19.84 0.51
N GLY A 298 16.07 -18.60 0.77
CA GLY A 298 17.46 -18.25 1.11
C GLY A 298 18.39 -18.22 -0.09
N ASP A 299 17.86 -17.93 -1.31
CA ASP A 299 18.67 -17.89 -2.54
C ASP A 299 19.15 -16.48 -2.92
N GLY A 300 18.70 -15.46 -2.19
CA GLY A 300 19.12 -14.07 -2.36
C GLY A 300 18.21 -13.25 -3.29
N PHE A 301 17.08 -13.81 -3.72
CA PHE A 301 16.02 -13.12 -4.45
C PHE A 301 14.79 -12.99 -3.55
N ASP A 302 14.10 -11.88 -3.63
CA ASP A 302 12.81 -11.78 -2.95
C ASP A 302 11.75 -12.63 -3.66
N ASP A 303 10.87 -13.23 -2.87
CA ASP A 303 9.78 -14.08 -3.33
C ASP A 303 8.45 -13.35 -3.21
N VAL A 304 7.45 -13.79 -3.96
CA VAL A 304 6.11 -13.22 -3.87
C VAL A 304 5.10 -14.26 -3.39
N ILE A 305 4.09 -13.80 -2.64
CA ILE A 305 2.97 -14.61 -2.20
C ILE A 305 1.67 -14.12 -2.82
N ILE A 306 0.88 -15.05 -3.33
CA ILE A 306 -0.41 -14.80 -4.00
C ILE A 306 -1.47 -15.60 -3.29
N GLY A 307 -2.46 -14.93 -2.73
CA GLY A 307 -3.65 -15.55 -2.14
C GLY A 307 -4.74 -15.74 -3.16
N ILE A 308 -5.31 -16.92 -3.19
CA ILE A 308 -6.49 -17.28 -3.98
C ILE A 308 -7.58 -17.86 -3.07
N ASN A 309 -8.82 -17.99 -3.57
CA ASN A 309 -9.96 -18.45 -2.74
C ASN A 309 -9.74 -19.76 -1.97
N ASP A 310 -8.93 -20.69 -2.49
CA ASP A 310 -8.75 -22.02 -1.90
C ASP A 310 -7.30 -22.30 -1.45
N GLY A 311 -6.42 -21.30 -1.43
CA GLY A 311 -5.02 -21.49 -1.04
C GLY A 311 -4.14 -20.28 -1.32
N SER A 312 -2.85 -20.50 -1.28
CA SER A 312 -1.86 -19.49 -1.62
C SER A 312 -0.70 -20.11 -2.36
N PHE A 313 -0.08 -19.33 -3.22
CA PHE A 313 1.15 -19.71 -3.91
C PHE A 313 2.29 -18.82 -3.41
N VAL A 314 3.46 -19.41 -3.24
CA VAL A 314 4.71 -18.67 -3.14
C VAL A 314 5.47 -18.93 -4.44
N VAL A 315 5.90 -17.87 -5.08
CA VAL A 315 6.67 -17.94 -6.33
C VAL A 315 8.05 -17.38 -6.05
N PHE A 316 9.06 -18.18 -6.27
CA PHE A 316 10.43 -17.81 -6.00
C PHE A 316 10.96 -16.86 -7.07
N GLY A 317 11.64 -15.82 -6.58
CA GLY A 317 12.42 -14.91 -7.40
C GLY A 317 13.54 -15.64 -8.14
N LYS A 318 14.04 -15.03 -9.16
CA LYS A 318 15.17 -15.55 -9.93
C LYS A 318 15.73 -14.49 -10.88
N GLU A 319 16.98 -14.64 -11.27
CA GLU A 319 17.61 -13.79 -12.27
C GLU A 319 16.75 -13.68 -13.53
N SER A 320 16.57 -12.46 -14.03
CA SER A 320 15.82 -12.16 -15.24
C SER A 320 16.49 -12.78 -16.47
N GLY A 321 15.74 -13.55 -17.27
CA GLY A 321 16.24 -14.19 -18.49
C GLY A 321 15.36 -15.30 -19.00
#